data_34457b4c8602e9d23530c1a8f9d1eba5
#
_entry.id   34457b4c8602e9d23530c1a8f9d1eba5
#
_cell.length_a   1.000
_cell.length_b   1.000
_cell.length_c   1.000
_cell.angle_alpha   90.00
_cell.angle_beta   90.00
_cell.angle_gamma   90.00
#
_symmetry.space_group_name_H-M   'P 1'
#
loop_
_entity.id
_entity.type
_entity.pdbx_description
1 polymer ?
#
loop_
_entity_poly.entity_id
_entity_poly.type
_entity_poly.pdbx_seq_one_letter_code
_entity_poly.pdbx_strand_id
1 'polypeptide(L)'
;WRMDPSKKLVVPEVNAEEITKDDFIIANPNCSTIQMVVALQPLHKAYKIKRVVVSTYQSVTGTGKKAVDQLFNERKEVKGEMAYKYPIDLNVIPQIDVFLDNGYTKEEMKMVKETCKIMQDESIKVTATTVRIPVVGGHSESLNVEFENEFDLGEVTALLAGAPGIIVQNDDAAQVYPMPLWAHEKDEVFVGRLRRD
;
A
#
# COMPACT_ATOMS: atom_id res chain seq x y z
N TRP A 1 -2.40 -1.65 -19.12
CA TRP A 1 -2.66 -0.20 -19.17
C TRP A 1 -1.86 0.58 -18.13
N ARG A 2 -1.67 0.08 -16.87
CA ARG A 2 -0.99 0.83 -15.80
C ARG A 2 0.44 1.26 -16.12
N MET A 3 1.17 0.47 -16.89
CA MET A 3 2.54 0.79 -17.34
C MET A 3 2.57 1.55 -18.68
N ASP A 4 1.44 1.76 -19.30
CA ASP A 4 1.33 2.54 -20.53
C ASP A 4 1.38 4.04 -20.20
N PRO A 5 2.37 4.79 -20.69
CA PRO A 5 2.49 6.23 -20.39
C PRO A 5 1.34 7.06 -20.96
N SER A 6 0.64 6.55 -21.97
CA SER A 6 -0.52 7.26 -22.57
C SER A 6 -1.80 7.11 -21.77
N LYS A 7 -1.83 6.23 -20.75
CA LYS A 7 -3.01 5.99 -19.91
C LYS A 7 -2.82 6.59 -18.54
N LYS A 8 -3.85 7.27 -18.06
CA LYS A 8 -3.85 7.85 -16.73
C LYS A 8 -3.97 6.76 -15.68
N LEU A 9 -3.18 6.91 -14.64
CA LEU A 9 -3.16 6.05 -13.47
C LEU A 9 -3.76 6.85 -12.33
N VAL A 10 -4.98 6.52 -11.91
CA VAL A 10 -5.78 7.39 -11.05
C VAL A 10 -6.11 6.73 -9.72
N VAL A 11 -5.91 7.50 -8.67
CA VAL A 11 -6.44 7.28 -7.32
C VAL A 11 -7.33 8.50 -7.01
N PRO A 12 -8.65 8.34 -6.88
CA PRO A 12 -9.58 9.47 -6.80
C PRO A 12 -9.25 10.50 -5.71
N GLU A 13 -8.78 10.06 -4.55
CA GLU A 13 -8.41 10.91 -3.41
C GLU A 13 -7.12 11.69 -3.65
N VAL A 14 -6.36 11.35 -4.70
CA VAL A 14 -5.02 11.90 -4.97
C VAL A 14 -4.99 12.77 -6.21
N ASN A 15 -5.51 12.27 -7.34
CA ASN A 15 -5.35 12.89 -8.65
C ASN A 15 -6.58 12.73 -9.56
N ALA A 16 -7.80 12.77 -9.00
CA ALA A 16 -9.04 12.67 -9.79
C ALA A 16 -9.16 13.77 -10.85
N GLU A 17 -8.59 14.93 -10.60
CA GLU A 17 -8.58 16.09 -11.51
C GLU A 17 -7.85 15.82 -12.83
N GLU A 18 -7.02 14.78 -12.89
CA GLU A 18 -6.39 14.39 -14.15
C GLU A 18 -7.38 13.81 -15.17
N ILE A 19 -8.54 13.29 -14.70
CA ILE A 19 -9.52 12.67 -15.58
C ILE A 19 -10.22 13.74 -16.42
N THR A 20 -10.25 13.51 -17.73
CA THR A 20 -10.95 14.37 -18.67
C THR A 20 -12.02 13.57 -19.43
N LYS A 21 -12.93 14.27 -20.09
CA LYS A 21 -13.98 13.65 -20.93
C LYS A 21 -13.43 12.82 -22.11
N ASP A 22 -12.16 13.00 -22.43
CA ASP A 22 -11.49 12.30 -23.53
C ASP A 22 -10.78 11.01 -23.08
N ASP A 23 -10.84 10.69 -21.79
CA ASP A 23 -10.25 9.47 -21.21
C ASP A 23 -11.24 8.31 -21.23
N PHE A 24 -11.13 7.45 -22.23
CA PHE A 24 -11.96 6.23 -22.34
C PHE A 24 -11.40 5.04 -21.58
N ILE A 25 -10.12 5.10 -21.16
CA ILE A 25 -9.43 4.05 -20.41
C ILE A 25 -8.65 4.72 -19.27
N ILE A 26 -9.03 4.39 -18.04
CA ILE A 26 -8.34 4.79 -16.81
C ILE A 26 -7.74 3.53 -16.20
N ALA A 27 -6.44 3.57 -15.90
CA ALA A 27 -5.77 2.45 -15.29
C ALA A 27 -5.92 2.49 -13.76
N ASN A 28 -6.22 1.32 -13.18
CA ASN A 28 -6.22 1.15 -11.73
C ASN A 28 -4.81 0.79 -11.25
N PRO A 29 -4.27 1.48 -10.24
CA PRO A 29 -2.94 1.20 -9.70
C PRO A 29 -2.83 -0.15 -8.97
N ASN A 30 -1.61 -0.45 -8.53
CA ASN A 30 -1.34 -1.56 -7.62
C ASN A 30 -2.03 -1.33 -6.27
N CYS A 31 -2.56 -2.39 -5.65
CA CYS A 31 -3.34 -2.32 -4.41
C CYS A 31 -2.57 -1.67 -3.25
N SER A 32 -1.30 -2.03 -3.07
CA SER A 32 -0.45 -1.42 -2.03
C SER A 32 -0.12 0.03 -2.38
N THR A 33 0.13 0.35 -3.65
CA THR A 33 0.38 1.74 -4.07
C THR A 33 -0.82 2.63 -3.77
N ILE A 34 -2.06 2.17 -4.03
CA ILE A 34 -3.27 2.98 -3.81
C ILE A 34 -3.33 3.45 -2.35
N GLN A 35 -3.31 2.53 -1.40
CA GLN A 35 -3.44 2.88 0.03
C GLN A 35 -2.28 3.75 0.51
N MET A 36 -1.06 3.49 0.01
CA MET A 36 0.12 4.28 0.35
C MET A 36 0.00 5.73 -0.12
N VAL A 37 -0.34 5.97 -1.38
CA VAL A 37 -0.39 7.34 -1.93
C VAL A 37 -1.55 8.15 -1.36
N VAL A 38 -2.68 7.53 -0.97
CA VAL A 38 -3.76 8.20 -0.23
C VAL A 38 -3.23 8.80 1.08
N ALA A 39 -2.44 8.03 1.85
CA ALA A 39 -1.84 8.52 3.09
C ALA A 39 -0.72 9.54 2.83
N LEU A 40 0.08 9.37 1.77
CA LEU A 40 1.25 10.22 1.50
C LEU A 40 0.90 11.56 0.85
N GLN A 41 -0.16 11.66 0.06
CA GLN A 41 -0.47 12.86 -0.71
C GLN A 41 -0.69 14.12 0.14
N PRO A 42 -1.49 14.10 1.23
CA PRO A 42 -1.62 15.28 2.08
C PRO A 42 -0.28 15.68 2.71
N LEU A 43 0.55 14.71 3.10
CA LEU A 43 1.87 14.96 3.68
C LEU A 43 2.84 15.54 2.65
N HIS A 44 2.81 15.05 1.42
CA HIS A 44 3.65 15.56 0.35
C HIS A 44 3.32 17.01 -0.01
N LYS A 45 2.03 17.35 -0.06
CA LYS A 45 1.57 18.74 -0.30
C LYS A 45 2.05 19.70 0.79
N ALA A 46 2.07 19.25 2.05
CA ALA A 46 2.45 20.11 3.18
C ALA A 46 3.97 20.16 3.41
N TYR A 47 4.65 19.03 3.35
CA TYR A 47 6.02 18.91 3.84
C TYR A 47 7.04 18.49 2.80
N LYS A 48 6.63 18.16 1.58
CA LYS A 48 7.48 17.70 0.47
C LYS A 48 8.27 16.44 0.82
N ILE A 49 7.81 15.32 0.36
CA ILE A 49 8.45 14.02 0.59
C ILE A 49 9.73 13.92 -0.25
N LYS A 50 10.84 13.55 0.40
CA LYS A 50 12.12 13.22 -0.23
C LYS A 50 12.26 11.73 -0.49
N ARG A 51 11.88 10.93 0.53
CA ARG A 51 12.08 9.49 0.51
C ARG A 51 11.00 8.75 1.26
N VAL A 52 10.63 7.59 0.73
CA VAL A 52 9.75 6.62 1.37
C VAL A 52 10.44 5.26 1.41
N VAL A 53 10.53 4.67 2.60
CA VAL A 53 10.87 3.26 2.76
C VAL A 53 9.61 2.55 3.21
N VAL A 54 9.15 1.57 2.44
CA VAL A 54 7.91 0.84 2.72
C VAL A 54 8.15 -0.65 2.83
N SER A 55 7.60 -1.25 3.89
CA SER A 55 7.44 -2.70 4.00
C SER A 55 5.96 -3.02 4.01
N THR A 56 5.51 -3.87 3.08
CA THR A 56 4.11 -4.26 2.98
C THR A 56 3.87 -5.61 3.63
N TYR A 57 2.69 -5.76 4.24
CA TYR A 57 2.19 -7.00 4.81
C TYR A 57 0.88 -7.32 4.08
N GLN A 58 1.01 -8.05 2.96
CA GLN A 58 -0.10 -8.24 2.03
C GLN A 58 -0.85 -9.54 2.29
N SER A 59 -2.17 -9.42 2.40
CA SER A 59 -3.05 -10.58 2.57
C SER A 59 -3.02 -11.51 1.35
N VAL A 60 -3.33 -12.79 1.58
CA VAL A 60 -3.40 -13.81 0.51
C VAL A 60 -4.48 -13.51 -0.53
N THR A 61 -5.50 -12.70 -0.19
CA THR A 61 -6.57 -12.30 -1.12
C THR A 61 -6.05 -11.56 -2.35
N GLY A 62 -4.92 -10.84 -2.24
CA GLY A 62 -4.28 -10.18 -3.37
C GLY A 62 -3.79 -11.14 -4.47
N THR A 63 -3.54 -12.41 -4.15
CA THR A 63 -3.22 -13.47 -5.12
C THR A 63 -4.48 -14.14 -5.68
N GLY A 64 -5.61 -13.99 -4.99
CA GLY A 64 -6.90 -14.54 -5.40
C GLY A 64 -7.29 -15.83 -4.67
N LYS A 65 -8.41 -16.41 -5.11
CA LYS A 65 -9.07 -17.55 -4.45
C LYS A 65 -8.13 -18.73 -4.17
N LYS A 66 -7.26 -19.07 -5.11
CA LYS A 66 -6.32 -20.19 -4.97
C LYS A 66 -5.41 -20.04 -3.73
N ALA A 67 -4.95 -18.82 -3.43
CA ALA A 67 -4.10 -18.57 -2.27
C ALA A 67 -4.89 -18.59 -0.95
N VAL A 68 -6.14 -18.13 -0.97
CA VAL A 68 -7.06 -18.25 0.17
C VAL A 68 -7.34 -19.72 0.45
N ASP A 69 -7.65 -20.51 -0.57
CA ASP A 69 -7.88 -21.95 -0.45
C ASP A 69 -6.63 -22.67 0.09
N GLN A 70 -5.42 -22.33 -0.39
CA GLN A 70 -4.17 -22.86 0.13
C GLN A 70 -4.04 -22.60 1.64
N LEU A 71 -4.21 -21.34 2.09
CA LEU A 71 -4.12 -20.99 3.49
C LEU A 71 -5.07 -21.81 4.39
N PHE A 72 -6.34 -21.94 3.97
CA PHE A 72 -7.31 -22.69 4.76
C PHE A 72 -7.12 -24.20 4.68
N ASN A 73 -6.61 -24.74 3.58
CA ASN A 73 -6.26 -26.14 3.47
C ASN A 73 -5.08 -26.49 4.37
N GLU A 74 -4.03 -25.65 4.39
CA GLU A 74 -2.88 -25.82 5.28
C GLU A 74 -3.30 -25.82 6.76
N ARG A 75 -4.16 -24.87 7.19
CA ARG A 75 -4.72 -24.83 8.56
C ARG A 75 -5.51 -26.07 8.96
N LYS A 76 -6.11 -26.74 8.00
CA LYS A 76 -6.90 -27.97 8.21
C LYS A 76 -6.10 -29.23 7.93
N GLU A 77 -4.80 -29.10 7.64
CA GLU A 77 -3.92 -30.20 7.25
C GLU A 77 -4.43 -31.01 6.05
N VAL A 78 -5.17 -30.34 5.15
CA VAL A 78 -5.72 -30.92 3.92
C VAL A 78 -4.78 -30.62 2.77
N LYS A 79 -4.47 -31.63 1.97
CA LYS A 79 -3.73 -31.44 0.72
C LYS A 79 -4.58 -30.70 -0.30
N GLY A 80 -4.00 -29.68 -0.92
CA GLY A 80 -4.66 -28.85 -1.92
C GLY A 80 -3.69 -28.29 -2.94
N GLU A 81 -4.23 -27.50 -3.85
CA GLU A 81 -3.43 -26.81 -4.85
C GLU A 81 -2.64 -25.65 -4.19
N MET A 82 -1.37 -25.52 -4.56
CA MET A 82 -0.47 -24.48 -4.03
C MET A 82 -0.47 -23.27 -4.96
N ALA A 83 -0.79 -22.09 -4.43
CA ALA A 83 -0.60 -20.81 -5.12
C ALA A 83 0.83 -20.28 -4.96
N TYR A 84 1.45 -20.59 -3.83
CA TYR A 84 2.83 -20.26 -3.50
C TYR A 84 3.71 -21.50 -3.53
N LYS A 85 5.02 -21.29 -3.73
CA LYS A 85 6.02 -22.37 -3.68
C LYS A 85 6.16 -22.99 -2.28
N TYR A 86 5.92 -22.20 -1.26
CA TYR A 86 6.08 -22.58 0.15
C TYR A 86 4.74 -22.48 0.89
N PRO A 87 4.57 -23.19 2.01
CA PRO A 87 3.44 -22.99 2.90
C PRO A 87 3.33 -21.53 3.32
N ILE A 88 2.08 -21.05 3.42
CA ILE A 88 1.80 -19.68 3.87
C ILE A 88 1.23 -19.64 5.29
N ASP A 89 0.54 -20.67 5.75
CA ASP A 89 0.06 -20.70 7.14
C ASP A 89 1.25 -20.76 8.09
N LEU A 90 1.19 -19.97 9.16
CA LEU A 90 2.27 -19.76 10.12
C LEU A 90 3.62 -19.32 9.50
N ASN A 91 3.57 -18.68 8.35
CA ASN A 91 4.75 -18.25 7.61
C ASN A 91 4.55 -16.86 6.97
N VAL A 92 5.65 -16.22 6.57
CA VAL A 92 5.68 -15.02 5.76
C VAL A 92 6.59 -15.25 4.54
N ILE A 93 6.15 -14.78 3.37
CA ILE A 93 6.89 -14.99 2.11
C ILE A 93 7.33 -13.62 1.58
N PRO A 94 8.65 -13.29 1.64
CA PRO A 94 9.16 -11.98 1.22
C PRO A 94 9.38 -11.93 -0.31
N GLN A 95 8.36 -12.33 -1.03
CA GLN A 95 8.33 -12.30 -2.49
C GLN A 95 6.89 -12.20 -2.98
N ILE A 96 6.60 -11.14 -3.74
CA ILE A 96 5.35 -11.00 -4.49
C ILE A 96 5.72 -10.68 -5.93
N ASP A 97 5.20 -11.47 -6.88
CA ASP A 97 5.56 -11.45 -8.30
C ASP A 97 7.03 -11.96 -8.53
N VAL A 98 7.55 -11.83 -9.73
CA VAL A 98 8.86 -12.34 -10.13
C VAL A 98 9.98 -11.36 -9.78
N PHE A 99 11.16 -11.89 -9.50
CA PHE A 99 12.36 -11.08 -9.32
C PHE A 99 12.84 -10.50 -10.66
N LEU A 100 13.40 -9.31 -10.59
CA LEU A 100 14.07 -8.60 -11.69
C LEU A 100 15.58 -8.60 -11.49
N ASP A 101 16.32 -8.24 -12.54
CA ASP A 101 17.78 -8.25 -12.53
C ASP A 101 18.40 -7.27 -11.51
N ASN A 102 17.64 -6.27 -11.07
CA ASN A 102 18.04 -5.29 -10.07
C ASN A 102 17.82 -5.74 -8.60
N GLY A 103 17.40 -6.99 -8.39
CA GLY A 103 17.14 -7.55 -7.07
C GLY A 103 15.77 -7.23 -6.48
N TYR A 104 14.98 -6.34 -7.07
CA TYR A 104 13.59 -6.08 -6.70
C TYR A 104 12.64 -7.08 -7.35
N THR A 105 11.47 -7.26 -6.76
CA THR A 105 10.37 -7.91 -7.47
C THR A 105 9.64 -6.93 -8.38
N LYS A 106 8.89 -7.47 -9.34
CA LYS A 106 8.04 -6.66 -10.21
C LYS A 106 6.97 -5.90 -9.41
N GLU A 107 6.48 -6.48 -8.33
CA GLU A 107 5.53 -5.83 -7.41
C GLU A 107 6.14 -4.60 -6.75
N GLU A 108 7.36 -4.71 -6.23
CA GLU A 108 8.10 -3.60 -5.62
C GLU A 108 8.36 -2.47 -6.61
N MET A 109 8.74 -2.81 -7.84
CA MET A 109 8.94 -1.80 -8.89
C MET A 109 7.66 -1.13 -9.36
N LYS A 110 6.49 -1.79 -9.23
CA LYS A 110 5.20 -1.10 -9.43
C LYS A 110 5.02 -0.01 -8.37
N MET A 111 5.24 -0.31 -7.09
CA MET A 111 5.13 0.68 -6.02
C MET A 111 6.05 1.89 -6.27
N VAL A 112 7.30 1.65 -6.66
CA VAL A 112 8.25 2.73 -6.97
C VAL A 112 7.73 3.63 -8.10
N LYS A 113 7.40 3.04 -9.25
CA LYS A 113 7.05 3.80 -10.47
C LYS A 113 5.67 4.43 -10.40
N GLU A 114 4.70 3.70 -9.83
CA GLU A 114 3.32 4.19 -9.74
C GLU A 114 3.21 5.34 -8.73
N THR A 115 3.95 5.32 -7.62
CA THR A 115 3.98 6.43 -6.66
C THR A 115 4.40 7.73 -7.33
N CYS A 116 5.53 7.75 -8.02
CA CYS A 116 6.00 8.94 -8.72
C CYS A 116 4.98 9.41 -9.78
N LYS A 117 4.42 8.47 -10.54
CA LYS A 117 3.44 8.79 -11.58
C LYS A 117 2.14 9.38 -11.02
N ILE A 118 1.57 8.79 -9.95
CA ILE A 118 0.31 9.25 -9.34
C ILE A 118 0.50 10.59 -8.62
N MET A 119 1.61 10.73 -7.89
CA MET A 119 1.92 11.96 -7.15
C MET A 119 2.56 13.05 -8.01
N GLN A 120 2.80 12.77 -9.30
CA GLN A 120 3.40 13.71 -10.29
C GLN A 120 4.75 14.29 -9.85
N ASP A 121 5.54 13.50 -9.13
CA ASP A 121 6.86 13.93 -8.67
C ASP A 121 7.89 12.80 -8.78
N GLU A 122 8.73 12.89 -9.81
CA GLU A 122 9.83 11.97 -10.08
C GLU A 122 11.01 12.13 -9.09
N SER A 123 11.01 13.15 -8.24
CA SER A 123 12.06 13.37 -7.25
C SER A 123 11.90 12.48 -6.00
N ILE A 124 10.71 11.93 -5.77
CA ILE A 124 10.42 11.06 -4.62
C ILE A 124 11.18 9.75 -4.78
N LYS A 125 12.06 9.46 -3.81
CA LYS A 125 12.78 8.19 -3.75
C LYS A 125 11.96 7.16 -3.00
N VAL A 126 11.65 6.04 -3.62
CA VAL A 126 10.88 4.96 -3.00
C VAL A 126 11.69 3.67 -2.99
N THR A 127 11.72 3.00 -1.85
CA THR A 127 12.25 1.63 -1.69
C THR A 127 11.16 0.79 -1.04
N ALA A 128 10.79 -0.31 -1.68
CA ALA A 128 9.74 -1.21 -1.23
C ALA A 128 10.27 -2.62 -0.97
N THR A 129 9.77 -3.26 0.08
CA THR A 129 9.87 -4.70 0.32
C THR A 129 8.47 -5.27 0.48
N THR A 130 8.09 -6.19 -0.39
CA THR A 130 6.72 -6.72 -0.38
C THR A 130 6.68 -8.14 0.18
N VAL A 131 5.83 -8.33 1.19
CA VAL A 131 5.73 -9.58 1.95
C VAL A 131 4.30 -10.10 1.94
N ARG A 132 4.12 -11.38 1.61
CA ARG A 132 2.86 -12.08 1.75
C ARG A 132 2.72 -12.64 3.16
N ILE A 133 1.57 -12.41 3.80
CA ILE A 133 1.26 -12.86 5.16
C ILE A 133 -0.03 -13.72 5.17
N PRO A 134 -0.21 -14.60 6.18
CA PRO A 134 -1.35 -15.53 6.27
C PRO A 134 -2.63 -14.85 6.81
N VAL A 135 -3.03 -13.77 6.14
CA VAL A 135 -4.21 -12.96 6.48
C VAL A 135 -5.15 -12.92 5.28
N VAL A 136 -6.44 -12.87 5.55
CA VAL A 136 -7.50 -12.66 4.55
C VAL A 136 -8.07 -11.25 4.75
N GLY A 137 -8.27 -10.50 3.68
CA GLY A 137 -8.76 -9.12 3.72
C GLY A 137 -7.67 -8.09 3.45
N GLY A 138 -7.69 -6.96 4.10
CA GLY A 138 -6.84 -5.80 3.82
C GLY A 138 -5.33 -6.03 3.87
N HIS A 139 -4.58 -5.16 3.21
CA HIS A 139 -3.12 -5.09 3.30
C HIS A 139 -2.71 -4.09 4.36
N SER A 140 -1.55 -4.30 4.98
CA SER A 140 -0.94 -3.33 5.88
C SER A 140 0.43 -2.90 5.36
N GLU A 141 0.87 -1.71 5.77
CA GLU A 141 2.17 -1.16 5.39
C GLU A 141 2.83 -0.46 6.57
N SER A 142 4.13 -0.60 6.66
CA SER A 142 4.97 0.22 7.54
C SER A 142 5.76 1.18 6.67
N LEU A 143 5.58 2.48 6.93
CA LEU A 143 6.21 3.55 6.18
C LEU A 143 7.21 4.30 7.07
N ASN A 144 8.43 4.52 6.55
CA ASN A 144 9.34 5.55 7.04
C ASN A 144 9.44 6.61 5.95
N VAL A 145 9.12 7.86 6.30
CA VAL A 145 8.98 8.98 5.36
C VAL A 145 9.90 10.11 5.75
N GLU A 146 10.79 10.49 4.85
CA GLU A 146 11.67 11.66 4.99
C GLU A 146 11.08 12.85 4.22
N PHE A 147 11.00 13.99 4.89
CA PHE A 147 10.49 15.24 4.32
C PHE A 147 11.61 16.25 4.04
N GLU A 148 11.37 17.21 3.14
CA GLU A 148 12.24 18.36 2.92
C GLU A 148 12.02 19.43 3.99
N ASN A 149 10.78 19.64 4.40
CA ASN A 149 10.37 20.66 5.35
C ASN A 149 10.17 20.07 6.74
N GLU A 150 10.47 20.87 7.76
CA GLU A 150 10.18 20.51 9.16
C GLU A 150 8.67 20.32 9.37
N PHE A 151 8.33 19.44 10.28
CA PHE A 151 6.94 19.09 10.61
C PHE A 151 6.73 18.90 12.10
N ASP A 152 5.51 19.15 12.55
CA ASP A 152 5.03 18.79 13.89
C ASP A 152 4.13 17.55 13.79
N LEU A 153 4.26 16.63 14.73
CA LEU A 153 3.51 15.37 14.71
C LEU A 153 2.00 15.56 14.95
N GLY A 154 1.63 16.58 15.76
CA GLY A 154 0.23 16.95 15.96
C GLY A 154 -0.40 17.50 14.68
N GLU A 155 0.34 18.36 13.96
CA GLU A 155 -0.09 18.87 12.65
C GLU A 155 -0.24 17.74 11.61
N VAL A 156 0.72 16.81 11.55
CA VAL A 156 0.64 15.61 10.69
C VAL A 156 -0.62 14.81 11.01
N THR A 157 -0.90 14.59 12.29
CA THR A 157 -2.09 13.84 12.72
C THR A 157 -3.38 14.54 12.32
N ALA A 158 -3.46 15.86 12.53
CA ALA A 158 -4.61 16.68 12.16
C ALA A 158 -4.83 16.72 10.63
N LEU A 159 -3.73 16.84 9.88
CA LEU A 159 -3.77 16.83 8.41
C LEU A 159 -4.31 15.50 7.86
N LEU A 160 -3.83 14.38 8.39
CA LEU A 160 -4.32 13.06 8.01
C LEU A 160 -5.78 12.84 8.40
N ALA A 161 -6.18 13.28 9.60
CA ALA A 161 -7.58 13.17 10.06
C ALA A 161 -8.56 14.01 9.23
N GLY A 162 -8.10 15.10 8.62
CA GLY A 162 -8.90 15.94 7.72
C GLY A 162 -8.86 15.52 6.24
N ALA A 163 -8.03 14.55 5.87
CA ALA A 163 -7.86 14.16 4.48
C ALA A 163 -8.97 13.20 4.01
N PRO A 164 -9.45 13.31 2.76
CA PRO A 164 -10.47 12.41 2.23
C PRO A 164 -9.96 10.97 2.16
N GLY A 165 -10.85 10.02 2.46
CA GLY A 165 -10.54 8.59 2.38
C GLY A 165 -9.61 8.07 3.48
N ILE A 166 -9.31 8.86 4.53
CA ILE A 166 -8.43 8.46 5.64
C ILE A 166 -9.19 8.41 6.96
N ILE A 167 -8.96 7.34 7.73
CA ILE A 167 -9.37 7.23 9.13
C ILE A 167 -8.11 7.10 9.99
N VAL A 168 -7.92 8.02 10.93
CA VAL A 168 -6.81 7.95 11.89
C VAL A 168 -7.20 7.11 13.10
N GLN A 169 -6.44 6.04 13.33
CA GLN A 169 -6.51 5.17 14.50
C GLN A 169 -5.16 5.22 15.23
N ASN A 170 -4.99 6.16 16.14
CA ASN A 170 -3.70 6.44 16.78
C ASN A 170 -3.88 6.77 18.27
N ASP A 171 -4.39 5.79 19.04
CA ASP A 171 -4.54 5.89 20.50
C ASP A 171 -3.77 4.74 21.17
N ASP A 172 -2.57 5.04 21.61
CA ASP A 172 -1.67 4.05 22.23
C ASP A 172 -2.20 3.59 23.60
N ALA A 173 -2.87 4.45 24.36
CA ALA A 173 -3.41 4.12 25.68
C ALA A 173 -4.60 3.16 25.58
N ALA A 174 -5.46 3.37 24.59
CA ALA A 174 -6.58 2.49 24.30
C ALA A 174 -6.21 1.31 23.37
N GLN A 175 -4.94 1.22 22.93
CA GLN A 175 -4.46 0.22 21.96
C GLN A 175 -5.27 0.23 20.66
N VAL A 176 -5.64 1.42 20.19
CA VAL A 176 -6.36 1.60 18.92
C VAL A 176 -5.36 1.94 17.82
N TYR A 177 -5.20 1.03 16.88
CA TYR A 177 -4.30 1.13 15.74
C TYR A 177 -4.85 0.37 14.53
N PRO A 178 -4.40 0.69 13.31
CA PRO A 178 -4.86 0.02 12.09
C PRO A 178 -4.53 -1.47 12.08
N MET A 179 -5.53 -2.27 11.72
CA MET A 179 -5.36 -3.72 11.52
C MET A 179 -6.20 -4.20 10.33
N PRO A 180 -5.76 -5.20 9.56
CA PRO A 180 -6.55 -5.79 8.48
C PRO A 180 -7.94 -6.25 8.94
N LEU A 181 -8.05 -6.71 10.20
CA LEU A 181 -9.30 -7.18 10.80
C LEU A 181 -10.40 -6.11 10.79
N TRP A 182 -10.04 -4.85 11.02
CA TRP A 182 -10.98 -3.73 11.06
C TRP A 182 -11.14 -3.01 9.72
N ALA A 183 -10.11 -3.08 8.88
CA ALA A 183 -10.09 -2.45 7.57
C ALA A 183 -10.75 -3.31 6.47
N HIS A 184 -10.95 -4.60 6.73
CA HIS A 184 -11.59 -5.51 5.78
C HIS A 184 -12.99 -5.04 5.40
N GLU A 185 -13.29 -5.01 4.08
CA GLU A 185 -14.54 -4.52 3.51
C GLU A 185 -14.87 -3.04 3.82
N LYS A 186 -13.81 -2.23 4.04
CA LYS A 186 -13.91 -0.77 4.15
C LYS A 186 -13.22 -0.12 2.96
N ASP A 187 -13.73 1.04 2.56
CA ASP A 187 -13.18 1.82 1.46
C ASP A 187 -12.05 2.75 1.91
N GLU A 188 -12.03 3.10 3.20
CA GLU A 188 -11.07 4.04 3.75
C GLU A 188 -9.70 3.40 4.02
N VAL A 189 -8.66 4.22 3.97
CA VAL A 189 -7.30 3.91 4.40
C VAL A 189 -7.15 4.25 5.88
N PHE A 190 -6.81 3.26 6.68
CA PHE A 190 -6.61 3.42 8.13
C PHE A 190 -5.15 3.75 8.41
N VAL A 191 -4.90 4.85 9.12
CA VAL A 191 -3.55 5.33 9.45
C VAL A 191 -3.37 5.41 10.96
N GLY A 192 -2.20 5.02 11.46
CA GLY A 192 -1.90 5.11 12.89
C GLY A 192 -0.46 4.73 13.19
N ARG A 193 -0.13 4.60 14.48
CA ARG A 193 1.23 4.39 14.95
C ARG A 193 2.19 5.48 14.48
N LEU A 194 1.67 6.71 14.42
CA LEU A 194 2.42 7.90 14.01
C LEU A 194 3.48 8.23 15.08
N ARG A 195 4.72 8.41 14.64
CA ARG A 195 5.84 8.78 15.49
C ARG A 195 6.95 9.43 14.69
N ARG A 196 7.75 10.25 15.35
CA ARG A 196 8.98 10.82 14.80
C ARG A 196 10.18 10.04 15.35
N ASP A 197 11.18 9.77 14.51
CA ASP A 197 12.52 9.23 14.84
C ASP A 197 13.58 10.34 14.82
#